data_650ea1483907d8d4303e9fc95d4686d4
#
_entry.id   650ea1483907d8d4303e9fc95d4686d4
#
_cell.length_a   1.000
_cell.length_b   1.000
_cell.length_c   1.000
_cell.angle_alpha   90.00
_cell.angle_beta   90.00
_cell.angle_gamma   90.00
#
_symmetry.space_group_name_H-M   'P 1'
#
loop_
_entity.id
_entity.type
_entity.pdbx_description
1 polymer ?
#
loop_
_entity_poly.entity_id
_entity_poly.type
_entity_poly.pdbx_seq_one_letter_code
_entity_poly.pdbx_strand_id
1 'polypeptide(L)'
;MRLNRWLGVLILLLSGVWSVRAQDLLPACPQVDKGTRACKPMREPGSLGDTVSVKIVFPVAFKGVGRNEVVDSLGILVPVLEHLRLVQNGSSEDTVRIVHIGDSHIRGHIFPRTTGARLTETFGAISYTDMGVNGATCLTFTHPDRIAAIAALKPELLILSFGTNESHNRKYNSNVHYRQMEELLELLRDSLPDVPILMTTPPGSYESFRQRRRRRTYAINPRTVTAVNTIHDFARRH
;
A
#
# COMPACT_ATOMS: atom_id res chain seq x y z
N MET A 1 24.53 -3.78 17.14
CA MET A 1 23.85 -2.48 17.35
C MET A 1 23.58 -1.66 16.06
N ARG A 2 23.91 -2.13 14.85
CA ARG A 2 23.67 -1.40 13.58
C ARG A 2 22.37 -1.83 12.85
N LEU A 3 21.83 -3.00 13.18
CA LEU A 3 20.60 -3.54 12.58
C LEU A 3 19.38 -2.60 12.77
N ASN A 4 19.26 -1.98 13.96
CA ASN A 4 18.13 -1.10 14.27
C ASN A 4 18.06 0.20 13.42
N ARG A 5 19.18 0.66 12.83
CA ARG A 5 19.15 1.85 11.95
C ARG A 5 18.56 1.51 10.59
N TRP A 6 18.78 0.27 10.12
CA TRP A 6 18.32 -0.19 8.79
C TRP A 6 16.85 -0.58 8.80
N LEU A 7 16.41 -1.24 9.86
CA LEU A 7 14.99 -1.47 10.07
C LEU A 7 14.23 -0.13 10.10
N GLY A 8 14.81 0.90 10.73
CA GLY A 8 14.28 2.25 10.75
C GLY A 8 14.13 2.87 9.35
N VAL A 9 15.08 2.62 8.45
CA VAL A 9 15.03 3.17 7.08
C VAL A 9 13.99 2.44 6.24
N LEU A 10 13.89 1.12 6.34
CA LEU A 10 12.83 0.36 5.64
C LEU A 10 11.44 0.72 6.19
N ILE A 11 11.31 0.86 7.50
CA ILE A 11 10.09 1.36 8.15
C ILE A 11 9.74 2.77 7.65
N LEU A 12 10.70 3.67 7.54
CA LEU A 12 10.50 5.01 7.00
C LEU A 12 10.05 5.00 5.55
N LEU A 13 10.59 4.09 4.74
CA LEU A 13 10.25 3.97 3.31
C LEU A 13 8.86 3.35 3.09
N LEU A 14 8.50 2.34 3.89
CA LEU A 14 7.20 1.68 3.81
C LEU A 14 6.14 2.40 4.63
N SER A 15 6.55 3.06 5.71
CA SER A 15 5.64 3.79 6.59
C SER A 15 5.19 5.12 6.01
N GLY A 16 5.72 5.50 4.82
CA GLY A 16 5.31 6.76 4.24
C GLY A 16 5.25 7.85 5.31
N VAL A 17 6.37 8.12 6.02
CA VAL A 17 6.51 9.42 6.65
C VAL A 17 6.51 10.40 5.49
N TRP A 18 5.31 10.61 5.03
CA TRP A 18 4.92 11.52 4.00
C TRP A 18 5.08 12.92 4.57
N SER A 19 6.31 13.32 4.75
CA SER A 19 6.65 14.73 4.76
C SER A 19 6.83 15.27 3.34
N VAL A 20 6.40 14.51 2.33
CA VAL A 20 6.09 15.11 1.04
C VAL A 20 4.93 16.05 1.33
N ARG A 21 5.17 17.32 1.28
CA ARG A 21 4.12 18.33 1.34
C ARG A 21 3.10 17.89 0.30
N ALA A 22 1.86 17.65 0.73
CA ALA A 22 0.76 17.26 -0.15
C ALA A 22 0.57 18.23 -1.35
N GLN A 23 1.28 19.35 -1.31
CA GLN A 23 1.38 20.36 -2.34
C GLN A 23 2.09 19.89 -3.62
N ASP A 24 2.95 18.85 -3.52
CA ASP A 24 3.81 18.46 -4.66
C ASP A 24 3.26 17.27 -5.48
N LEU A 25 2.16 16.63 -5.06
CA LEU A 25 1.76 15.34 -5.61
C LEU A 25 0.30 15.22 -6.08
N LEU A 26 -0.53 16.24 -5.90
CA LEU A 26 -1.91 16.18 -6.38
C LEU A 26 -2.16 17.34 -7.33
N PRO A 27 -2.69 17.07 -8.54
CA PRO A 27 -3.34 18.12 -9.30
C PRO A 27 -4.46 18.67 -8.42
N ALA A 28 -4.45 19.97 -8.19
CA ALA A 28 -5.40 20.67 -7.35
C ALA A 28 -6.84 20.35 -7.81
N CYS A 29 -7.55 19.59 -6.99
CA CYS A 29 -9.00 19.55 -7.11
C CYS A 29 -9.53 20.73 -6.31
N PRO A 30 -10.16 21.73 -6.94
CA PRO A 30 -10.67 22.89 -6.22
C PRO A 30 -11.73 22.46 -5.22
N GLN A 31 -11.69 23.08 -4.03
CA GLN A 31 -12.75 22.90 -3.04
C GLN A 31 -14.11 23.21 -3.69
N VAL A 32 -15.00 22.25 -3.66
CA VAL A 32 -16.37 22.43 -4.11
C VAL A 32 -17.10 23.26 -3.06
N ASP A 33 -17.39 24.50 -3.42
CA ASP A 33 -18.28 25.35 -2.65
C ASP A 33 -19.68 24.72 -2.56
N LYS A 34 -20.36 24.90 -1.43
CA LYS A 34 -21.67 24.28 -1.15
C LYS A 34 -22.70 24.74 -2.18
N GLY A 35 -22.80 24.05 -3.30
CA GLY A 35 -23.83 24.36 -4.30
C GLY A 35 -23.54 23.96 -5.73
N THR A 36 -22.32 23.64 -6.10
CA THR A 36 -22.00 23.33 -7.51
C THR A 36 -21.94 21.84 -7.79
N ARG A 37 -22.73 21.38 -8.75
CA ARG A 37 -22.95 19.99 -9.15
C ARG A 37 -22.01 19.46 -10.24
N ALA A 38 -20.93 20.13 -10.58
CA ALA A 38 -20.04 19.63 -11.61
C ALA A 38 -18.61 20.10 -11.41
N CYS A 39 -17.65 19.20 -11.52
CA CYS A 39 -16.28 19.58 -11.82
C CYS A 39 -16.26 20.23 -13.20
N LYS A 40 -15.89 21.49 -13.27
CA LYS A 40 -15.61 22.14 -14.56
C LYS A 40 -14.33 21.55 -15.15
N PRO A 41 -14.25 21.31 -16.45
CA PRO A 41 -13.03 20.85 -17.07
C PRO A 41 -11.90 21.86 -16.84
N MET A 42 -10.72 21.32 -16.55
CA MET A 42 -9.50 22.08 -16.33
C MET A 42 -9.23 23.01 -17.52
N ARG A 43 -8.99 24.28 -17.26
CA ARG A 43 -8.43 25.22 -18.23
C ARG A 43 -7.02 24.79 -18.62
N GLU A 44 -6.69 24.96 -19.87
CA GLU A 44 -5.35 24.72 -20.40
C GLU A 44 -4.28 25.54 -19.65
N PRO A 45 -3.04 25.01 -19.55
CA PRO A 45 -1.98 25.68 -18.83
C PRO A 45 -1.47 26.88 -19.61
N GLY A 46 -2.00 28.03 -19.29
CA GLY A 46 -1.55 29.31 -19.84
C GLY A 46 -1.47 30.33 -18.73
N SER A 47 -0.31 30.57 -18.28
CA SER A 47 0.24 31.60 -17.39
C SER A 47 0.74 31.07 -16.02
N LEU A 48 2.04 31.06 -15.87
CA LEU A 48 2.75 31.09 -14.59
C LEU A 48 2.28 32.36 -13.85
N GLY A 49 1.53 32.22 -12.77
CA GLY A 49 1.20 33.41 -11.99
C GLY A 49 0.50 33.18 -10.67
N ASP A 50 -0.36 32.21 -10.55
CA ASP A 50 -1.14 32.07 -9.31
C ASP A 50 -0.88 30.73 -8.61
N THR A 51 -0.03 30.78 -7.60
CA THR A 51 0.14 29.66 -6.65
C THR A 51 -1.10 29.61 -5.76
N VAL A 52 -2.07 28.79 -6.13
CA VAL A 52 -3.22 28.53 -5.25
C VAL A 52 -2.79 27.55 -4.16
N SER A 53 -2.59 28.04 -2.95
CA SER A 53 -2.34 27.19 -1.80
C SER A 53 -3.66 26.56 -1.35
N VAL A 54 -3.83 25.26 -1.59
CA VAL A 54 -4.96 24.50 -1.09
C VAL A 54 -4.64 23.96 0.30
N LYS A 55 -5.32 24.48 1.33
CA LYS A 55 -5.20 23.96 2.69
C LYS A 55 -6.07 22.70 2.80
N ILE A 56 -5.46 21.53 2.72
CA ILE A 56 -6.15 20.26 2.97
C ILE A 56 -6.32 20.10 4.47
N VAL A 57 -7.56 20.16 4.95
CA VAL A 57 -7.89 19.86 6.35
C VAL A 57 -8.35 18.42 6.42
N PHE A 58 -7.50 17.55 6.97
CA PHE A 58 -7.91 16.18 7.26
C PHE A 58 -8.91 16.15 8.41
N PRO A 59 -9.95 15.31 8.32
CA PRO A 59 -10.87 15.10 9.43
C PRO A 59 -10.12 14.67 10.70
N VAL A 60 -10.65 15.07 11.86
CA VAL A 60 -10.06 14.76 13.17
C VAL A 60 -9.84 13.25 13.38
N ALA A 61 -10.62 12.42 12.73
CA ALA A 61 -10.51 10.97 12.77
C ALA A 61 -9.16 10.41 12.22
N PHE A 62 -8.43 11.18 11.39
CA PHE A 62 -7.06 10.83 10.99
C PHE A 62 -6.00 11.25 12.02
N LYS A 63 -6.38 12.00 13.03
CA LYS A 63 -5.50 12.32 14.15
C LYS A 63 -5.39 11.08 15.03
N GLY A 64 -4.25 10.42 15.02
CA GLY A 64 -4.02 9.23 15.84
C GLY A 64 -4.05 7.91 15.08
N VAL A 65 -4.02 7.94 13.74
CA VAL A 65 -3.54 6.80 12.98
C VAL A 65 -2.13 6.51 13.51
N GLY A 66 -1.95 5.33 14.09
CA GLY A 66 -0.70 4.90 14.67
C GLY A 66 0.46 5.03 13.68
N ARG A 67 1.66 4.95 14.18
CA ARG A 67 2.85 4.88 13.31
C ARG A 67 2.69 3.62 12.44
N ASN A 68 3.00 3.75 11.16
CA ASN A 68 3.19 2.58 10.36
C ASN A 68 4.41 1.82 10.90
N GLU A 69 4.24 0.54 11.17
CA GLU A 69 5.28 -0.31 11.73
C GLU A 69 5.44 -1.53 10.84
N VAL A 70 6.69 -1.96 10.63
CA VAL A 70 6.99 -3.27 10.08
C VAL A 70 7.18 -4.21 11.25
N VAL A 71 6.35 -5.25 11.32
CA VAL A 71 6.45 -6.30 12.32
C VAL A 71 7.06 -7.52 11.64
N ASP A 72 8.28 -7.85 12.02
CA ASP A 72 9.00 -9.04 11.58
C ASP A 72 9.60 -9.76 12.81
N SER A 73 8.74 -10.44 13.54
CA SER A 73 9.12 -11.13 14.78
C SER A 73 9.97 -12.38 14.55
N LEU A 74 9.93 -12.93 13.34
CA LEU A 74 10.66 -14.15 12.96
C LEU A 74 11.93 -13.86 12.15
N GLY A 75 12.19 -12.60 11.79
CA GLY A 75 13.35 -12.23 11.00
C GLY A 75 13.28 -12.71 9.54
N ILE A 76 12.09 -12.89 8.99
CA ILE A 76 11.86 -13.38 7.62
C ILE A 76 12.45 -12.42 6.59
N LEU A 77 12.47 -11.12 6.88
CA LEU A 77 13.03 -10.10 6.00
C LEU A 77 14.55 -9.98 6.06
N VAL A 78 15.23 -10.65 7.00
CA VAL A 78 16.68 -10.53 7.19
C VAL A 78 17.47 -10.81 5.91
N PRO A 79 17.20 -11.86 5.11
CA PRO A 79 17.95 -12.12 3.88
C PRO A 79 17.85 -10.96 2.87
N VAL A 80 16.66 -10.40 2.71
CA VAL A 80 16.43 -9.25 1.81
C VAL A 80 17.15 -8.00 2.33
N LEU A 81 17.09 -7.74 3.63
CA LEU A 81 17.75 -6.60 4.25
C LEU A 81 19.28 -6.70 4.13
N GLU A 82 19.83 -7.90 4.29
CA GLU A 82 21.26 -8.15 4.06
C GLU A 82 21.66 -7.93 2.62
N HIS A 83 20.86 -8.44 1.65
CA HIS A 83 21.15 -8.21 0.22
C HIS A 83 21.05 -6.72 -0.13
N LEU A 84 20.03 -6.00 0.32
CA LEU A 84 19.94 -4.55 0.18
C LEU A 84 21.17 -3.82 0.74
N ARG A 85 21.69 -4.28 1.88
CA ARG A 85 22.90 -3.72 2.48
C ARG A 85 24.16 -3.98 1.63
N LEU A 86 24.29 -5.18 1.05
CA LEU A 86 25.40 -5.52 0.18
C LEU A 86 25.40 -4.67 -1.10
N VAL A 87 24.24 -4.49 -1.71
CA VAL A 87 24.08 -3.62 -2.88
C VAL A 87 24.44 -2.17 -2.52
N GLN A 88 23.92 -1.66 -1.41
CA GLN A 88 24.19 -0.28 -0.96
C GLN A 88 25.67 -0.02 -0.71
N ASN A 89 26.39 -1.00 -0.18
CA ASN A 89 27.82 -0.86 0.12
C ASN A 89 28.71 -1.14 -1.10
N GLY A 90 28.13 -1.47 -2.25
CA GLY A 90 28.88 -1.85 -3.45
C GLY A 90 29.56 -3.23 -3.33
N SER A 91 29.15 -4.06 -2.37
CA SER A 91 29.64 -5.43 -2.20
C SER A 91 28.88 -6.45 -3.06
N SER A 92 27.78 -6.07 -3.66
CA SER A 92 27.04 -6.82 -4.68
C SER A 92 26.63 -5.88 -5.80
N GLU A 93 26.77 -6.34 -7.03
CA GLU A 93 26.29 -5.66 -8.25
C GLU A 93 24.90 -6.18 -8.66
N ASP A 94 24.33 -7.12 -7.90
CA ASP A 94 23.04 -7.71 -8.18
C ASP A 94 21.89 -6.69 -7.99
N THR A 95 20.82 -6.93 -8.72
CA THR A 95 19.60 -6.13 -8.59
C THR A 95 18.61 -6.84 -7.67
N VAL A 96 18.21 -6.21 -6.58
CA VAL A 96 17.18 -6.73 -5.69
C VAL A 96 15.80 -6.58 -6.33
N ARG A 97 15.09 -7.68 -6.53
CA ARG A 97 13.79 -7.73 -7.20
C ARG A 97 12.66 -7.74 -6.19
N ILE A 98 11.85 -6.69 -6.23
CA ILE A 98 10.68 -6.53 -5.36
C ILE A 98 9.43 -6.51 -6.24
N VAL A 99 8.49 -7.40 -5.95
CA VAL A 99 7.19 -7.43 -6.63
C VAL A 99 6.11 -7.01 -5.63
N HIS A 100 5.26 -6.09 -6.04
CA HIS A 100 4.17 -5.56 -5.22
C HIS A 100 2.83 -5.82 -5.91
N ILE A 101 2.05 -6.75 -5.36
CA ILE A 101 0.72 -7.05 -5.86
C ILE A 101 -0.36 -6.44 -4.98
N GLY A 102 -1.51 -6.12 -5.56
CA GLY A 102 -2.59 -5.52 -4.78
C GLY A 102 -3.74 -4.97 -5.62
N ASP A 103 -4.50 -4.11 -5.00
CA ASP A 103 -5.71 -3.52 -5.54
C ASP A 103 -5.48 -2.23 -6.36
N SER A 104 -6.49 -1.36 -6.42
CA SER A 104 -6.44 -0.09 -7.15
C SER A 104 -5.42 0.91 -6.58
N HIS A 105 -5.04 0.79 -5.30
CA HIS A 105 -3.99 1.63 -4.72
C HIS A 105 -2.63 1.30 -5.34
N ILE A 106 -2.40 0.02 -5.66
CA ILE A 106 -1.19 -0.42 -6.35
C ILE A 106 -1.32 -0.12 -7.84
N ARG A 107 -2.48 -0.37 -8.46
CA ARG A 107 -2.73 -0.08 -9.88
C ARG A 107 -2.59 1.40 -10.22
N GLY A 108 -2.85 2.29 -9.28
CA GLY A 108 -2.68 3.73 -9.44
C GLY A 108 -1.22 4.18 -9.58
N HIS A 109 -0.26 3.32 -9.28
CA HIS A 109 1.19 3.51 -9.39
C HIS A 109 1.81 4.61 -8.52
N ILE A 110 1.04 5.47 -7.88
CA ILE A 110 1.58 6.60 -7.08
C ILE A 110 2.40 6.08 -5.90
N PHE A 111 1.78 5.25 -5.05
CA PHE A 111 2.45 4.66 -3.90
C PHE A 111 3.61 3.73 -4.31
N PRO A 112 3.41 2.74 -5.23
CA PRO A 112 4.48 1.85 -5.65
C PRO A 112 5.67 2.58 -6.28
N ARG A 113 5.43 3.54 -7.18
CA ARG A 113 6.51 4.32 -7.80
C ARG A 113 7.32 5.11 -6.78
N THR A 114 6.64 5.75 -5.83
CA THR A 114 7.33 6.50 -4.77
C THR A 114 8.16 5.57 -3.89
N THR A 115 7.63 4.40 -3.55
CA THR A 115 8.34 3.40 -2.75
C THR A 115 9.54 2.86 -3.51
N GLY A 116 9.36 2.45 -4.76
CA GLY A 116 10.45 1.96 -5.61
C GLY A 116 11.55 3.00 -5.81
N ALA A 117 11.19 4.25 -6.12
CA ALA A 117 12.15 5.33 -6.28
C ALA A 117 12.99 5.57 -5.00
N ARG A 118 12.35 5.59 -3.84
CA ARG A 118 13.05 5.77 -2.56
C ARG A 118 13.94 4.59 -2.18
N LEU A 119 13.50 3.38 -2.49
CA LEU A 119 14.34 2.19 -2.29
C LEU A 119 15.58 2.26 -3.19
N THR A 120 15.41 2.62 -4.47
CA THR A 120 16.53 2.80 -5.39
C THR A 120 17.47 3.93 -4.94
N GLU A 121 16.94 5.05 -4.51
CA GLU A 121 17.74 6.18 -3.98
C GLU A 121 18.55 5.77 -2.74
N THR A 122 17.98 4.91 -1.90
CA THR A 122 18.60 4.52 -0.64
C THR A 122 19.61 3.38 -0.80
N PHE A 123 19.27 2.37 -1.60
CA PHE A 123 20.01 1.11 -1.65
C PHE A 123 20.73 0.87 -2.98
N GLY A 124 20.35 1.55 -4.07
CA GLY A 124 20.98 1.40 -5.37
C GLY A 124 20.17 0.52 -6.31
N ALA A 125 20.73 -0.58 -6.80
CA ALA A 125 20.11 -1.42 -7.83
C ALA A 125 18.85 -2.16 -7.33
N ILE A 126 17.69 -1.56 -7.54
CA ILE A 126 16.38 -2.11 -7.20
C ILE A 126 15.53 -2.25 -8.47
N SER A 127 14.97 -3.42 -8.68
CA SER A 127 13.87 -3.67 -9.63
C SER A 127 12.57 -3.76 -8.87
N TYR A 128 11.75 -2.72 -8.94
CA TYR A 128 10.46 -2.67 -8.27
C TYR A 128 9.32 -2.77 -9.28
N THR A 129 8.61 -3.90 -9.27
CA THR A 129 7.51 -4.17 -10.18
C THR A 129 6.18 -4.14 -9.44
N ASP A 130 5.26 -3.28 -9.86
CA ASP A 130 3.90 -3.24 -9.35
C ASP A 130 2.91 -3.97 -10.28
N MET A 131 2.05 -4.81 -9.69
CA MET A 131 1.04 -5.61 -10.38
C MET A 131 -0.32 -5.38 -9.73
N GLY A 132 -0.78 -4.13 -9.73
CA GLY A 132 -2.08 -3.77 -9.17
C GLY A 132 -3.24 -4.05 -10.12
N VAL A 133 -4.41 -4.40 -9.57
CA VAL A 133 -5.66 -4.61 -10.32
C VAL A 133 -6.80 -3.86 -9.64
N ASN A 134 -7.55 -3.06 -10.42
CA ASN A 134 -8.68 -2.32 -9.88
C ASN A 134 -9.75 -3.27 -9.31
N GLY A 135 -10.18 -3.00 -8.08
CA GLY A 135 -11.19 -3.82 -7.40
C GLY A 135 -10.69 -5.19 -6.91
N ALA A 136 -9.38 -5.46 -7.02
CA ALA A 136 -8.83 -6.75 -6.62
C ALA A 136 -9.03 -7.05 -5.14
N THR A 137 -9.27 -8.31 -4.88
CA THR A 137 -9.20 -8.98 -3.59
C THR A 137 -8.10 -10.04 -3.63
N CYS A 138 -7.80 -10.69 -2.51
CA CYS A 138 -6.86 -11.82 -2.50
C CYS A 138 -7.19 -12.86 -3.58
N LEU A 139 -8.46 -13.21 -3.75
CA LEU A 139 -8.91 -14.18 -4.77
C LEU A 139 -8.60 -13.76 -6.22
N THR A 140 -8.45 -12.47 -6.49
CA THR A 140 -8.09 -12.02 -7.84
C THR A 140 -6.73 -12.56 -8.26
N PHE A 141 -5.84 -12.79 -7.30
CA PHE A 141 -4.48 -13.25 -7.56
C PHE A 141 -4.28 -14.76 -7.38
N THR A 142 -5.32 -15.52 -7.03
CA THR A 142 -5.25 -17.00 -7.01
C THR A 142 -5.32 -17.63 -8.41
N HIS A 143 -5.58 -16.83 -9.46
CA HIS A 143 -5.59 -17.32 -10.83
C HIS A 143 -4.21 -17.81 -11.28
N PRO A 144 -4.09 -19.02 -11.88
CA PRO A 144 -2.79 -19.61 -12.23
C PRO A 144 -1.88 -18.71 -13.07
N ASP A 145 -2.43 -18.01 -14.07
CA ASP A 145 -1.66 -17.09 -14.92
C ASP A 145 -1.03 -15.95 -14.12
N ARG A 146 -1.69 -15.49 -13.06
CA ARG A 146 -1.16 -14.42 -12.19
C ARG A 146 -0.04 -14.94 -11.30
N ILE A 147 -0.22 -16.12 -10.72
CA ILE A 147 0.83 -16.79 -9.93
C ILE A 147 2.05 -17.03 -10.83
N ALA A 148 1.87 -17.57 -12.04
CA ALA A 148 2.95 -17.77 -12.99
C ALA A 148 3.65 -16.46 -13.38
N ALA A 149 2.89 -15.39 -13.61
CA ALA A 149 3.46 -14.08 -13.94
C ALA A 149 4.28 -13.48 -12.78
N ILE A 150 3.84 -13.66 -11.53
CA ILE A 150 4.60 -13.25 -10.34
C ILE A 150 5.88 -14.07 -10.22
N ALA A 151 5.79 -15.39 -10.36
CA ALA A 151 6.93 -16.29 -10.25
C ALA A 151 7.98 -16.03 -11.34
N ALA A 152 7.55 -15.70 -12.56
CA ALA A 152 8.44 -15.36 -13.67
C ALA A 152 9.34 -14.15 -13.39
N LEU A 153 8.92 -13.23 -12.51
CA LEU A 153 9.71 -12.07 -12.08
C LEU A 153 10.81 -12.44 -11.08
N LYS A 154 10.81 -13.65 -10.55
CA LYS A 154 11.77 -14.16 -9.56
C LYS A 154 12.00 -13.15 -8.42
N PRO A 155 10.94 -12.76 -7.71
CA PRO A 155 11.08 -11.77 -6.63
C PRO A 155 11.96 -12.29 -5.50
N GLU A 156 12.66 -11.39 -4.84
CA GLU A 156 13.35 -11.62 -3.57
C GLU A 156 12.52 -11.10 -2.40
N LEU A 157 11.56 -10.25 -2.69
CA LEU A 157 10.53 -9.81 -1.76
C LEU A 157 9.21 -9.66 -2.51
N LEU A 158 8.16 -10.24 -1.95
CA LEU A 158 6.80 -10.06 -2.43
C LEU A 158 5.99 -9.23 -1.42
N ILE A 159 5.37 -8.15 -1.89
CA ILE A 159 4.51 -7.29 -1.06
C ILE A 159 3.05 -7.51 -1.47
N LEU A 160 2.19 -7.79 -0.48
CA LEU A 160 0.75 -7.99 -0.67
C LEU A 160 -0.04 -6.84 -0.06
N SER A 161 -0.83 -6.14 -0.87
CA SER A 161 -1.64 -4.99 -0.44
C SER A 161 -3.12 -5.20 -0.77
N PHE A 162 -3.83 -5.86 0.14
CA PHE A 162 -5.25 -6.20 0.04
C PHE A 162 -6.02 -5.75 1.29
N GLY A 163 -7.32 -6.01 1.30
CA GLY A 163 -8.19 -5.71 2.45
C GLY A 163 -9.13 -4.53 2.22
N THR A 164 -8.83 -3.62 1.29
CA THR A 164 -9.71 -2.49 0.98
C THR A 164 -11.02 -2.94 0.36
N ASN A 165 -10.96 -3.71 -0.72
CA ASN A 165 -12.15 -4.17 -1.44
C ASN A 165 -12.93 -5.20 -0.65
N GLU A 166 -12.26 -6.08 0.06
CA GLU A 166 -12.88 -7.01 1.01
C GLU A 166 -13.71 -6.26 2.05
N SER A 167 -13.12 -5.24 2.69
CA SER A 167 -13.76 -4.47 3.76
C SER A 167 -14.87 -3.53 3.26
N HIS A 168 -14.88 -3.17 1.97
CA HIS A 168 -15.98 -2.40 1.37
C HIS A 168 -17.23 -3.26 1.13
N ASN A 169 -17.11 -4.56 1.10
CA ASN A 169 -18.27 -5.44 1.03
C ASN A 169 -19.10 -5.33 2.31
N ARG A 170 -20.40 -5.01 2.19
CA ARG A 170 -21.31 -4.93 3.34
C ARG A 170 -21.46 -6.24 4.10
N LYS A 171 -21.20 -7.36 3.42
CA LYS A 171 -21.22 -8.72 4.00
C LYS A 171 -19.81 -9.18 4.39
N TYR A 172 -18.88 -8.25 4.65
CA TYR A 172 -17.54 -8.59 5.06
C TYR A 172 -17.54 -9.59 6.22
N ASN A 173 -16.73 -10.61 6.11
CA ASN A 173 -16.54 -11.65 7.12
C ASN A 173 -15.04 -11.94 7.26
N SER A 174 -14.52 -11.77 8.47
CA SER A 174 -13.09 -11.96 8.76
C SER A 174 -12.60 -13.37 8.49
N ASN A 175 -13.41 -14.40 8.80
CA ASN A 175 -13.03 -15.79 8.56
C ASN A 175 -12.96 -16.13 7.07
N VAL A 176 -13.84 -15.50 6.26
CA VAL A 176 -13.78 -15.64 4.80
C VAL A 176 -12.54 -14.95 4.27
N HIS A 177 -12.26 -13.73 4.72
CA HIS A 177 -11.07 -12.99 4.32
C HIS A 177 -9.79 -13.73 4.71
N TYR A 178 -9.73 -14.29 5.93
CA TYR A 178 -8.62 -15.11 6.39
C TYR A 178 -8.35 -16.28 5.45
N ARG A 179 -9.39 -17.06 5.10
CA ARG A 179 -9.25 -18.21 4.17
C ARG A 179 -8.83 -17.79 2.76
N GLN A 180 -9.27 -16.63 2.29
CA GLN A 180 -8.84 -16.10 0.99
C GLN A 180 -7.35 -15.71 0.99
N MET A 181 -6.84 -15.19 2.09
CA MET A 181 -5.41 -14.93 2.27
C MET A 181 -4.61 -16.24 2.33
N GLU A 182 -5.14 -17.24 3.03
CA GLU A 182 -4.53 -18.57 3.15
C GLU A 182 -4.42 -19.25 1.78
N GLU A 183 -5.51 -19.29 0.99
CA GLU A 183 -5.52 -19.82 -0.37
C GLU A 183 -4.48 -19.12 -1.27
N LEU A 184 -4.41 -17.79 -1.23
CA LEU A 184 -3.40 -17.05 -1.99
C LEU A 184 -1.98 -17.37 -1.53
N LEU A 185 -1.76 -17.43 -0.20
CA LEU A 185 -0.44 -17.72 0.35
C LEU A 185 0.04 -19.12 -0.03
N GLU A 186 -0.81 -20.14 0.05
CA GLU A 186 -0.51 -21.52 -0.37
C GLU A 186 -0.05 -21.57 -1.82
N LEU A 187 -0.82 -20.99 -2.75
CA LEU A 187 -0.46 -20.94 -4.17
C LEU A 187 0.85 -20.18 -4.44
N LEU A 188 1.11 -19.11 -3.69
CA LEU A 188 2.36 -18.38 -3.80
C LEU A 188 3.53 -19.21 -3.26
N ARG A 189 3.36 -19.90 -2.14
CA ARG A 189 4.38 -20.78 -1.54
C ARG A 189 4.72 -21.98 -2.43
N ASP A 190 3.75 -22.54 -3.12
CA ASP A 190 3.99 -23.62 -4.09
C ASP A 190 4.94 -23.19 -5.23
N SER A 191 4.84 -21.94 -5.66
CA SER A 191 5.65 -21.40 -6.75
C SER A 191 6.91 -20.65 -6.29
N LEU A 192 6.91 -20.12 -5.07
CA LEU A 192 7.92 -19.23 -4.48
C LEU A 192 8.14 -19.61 -3.01
N PRO A 193 8.66 -20.81 -2.69
CA PRO A 193 8.71 -21.35 -1.33
C PRO A 193 9.55 -20.51 -0.37
N ASP A 194 10.65 -19.93 -0.85
CA ASP A 194 11.64 -19.25 -0.01
C ASP A 194 11.53 -17.71 -0.06
N VAL A 195 10.56 -17.18 -0.82
CA VAL A 195 10.43 -15.72 -0.97
C VAL A 195 9.75 -15.11 0.25
N PRO A 196 10.37 -14.17 0.93
CA PRO A 196 9.73 -13.39 1.99
C PRO A 196 8.50 -12.67 1.49
N ILE A 197 7.41 -12.73 2.26
CA ILE A 197 6.15 -12.07 1.95
C ILE A 197 5.87 -11.02 3.02
N LEU A 198 5.73 -9.76 2.58
CA LEU A 198 5.34 -8.63 3.41
C LEU A 198 3.88 -8.28 3.12
N MET A 199 3.02 -8.38 4.13
CA MET A 199 1.63 -7.95 4.02
C MET A 199 1.45 -6.52 4.51
N THR A 200 0.71 -5.70 3.77
CA THR A 200 0.34 -4.36 4.22
C THR A 200 -1.12 -4.34 4.65
N THR A 201 -1.44 -3.49 5.61
CA THR A 201 -2.83 -3.24 6.00
C THR A 201 -3.46 -2.19 5.08
N PRO A 202 -4.78 -2.30 4.79
CA PRO A 202 -5.47 -1.32 3.98
C PRO A 202 -5.50 0.05 4.66
N PRO A 203 -5.47 1.14 3.89
CA PRO A 203 -5.66 2.47 4.43
C PRO A 203 -7.06 2.61 5.03
N GLY A 204 -7.21 3.48 6.02
CA GLY A 204 -8.51 3.81 6.61
C GLY A 204 -9.48 4.32 5.53
N SER A 205 -10.70 3.83 5.56
CA SER A 205 -11.76 4.25 4.65
C SER A 205 -12.94 4.86 5.40
N TYR A 206 -13.68 5.74 4.71
CA TYR A 206 -14.88 6.36 5.26
C TYR A 206 -16.11 5.86 4.52
N GLU A 207 -17.16 5.60 5.28
CA GLU A 207 -18.49 5.39 4.75
C GLU A 207 -19.36 6.64 4.90
N SER A 208 -20.13 6.93 3.87
CA SER A 208 -21.12 7.99 3.94
C SER A 208 -22.46 7.42 4.45
N PHE A 209 -22.98 8.00 5.50
CA PHE A 209 -24.29 7.68 6.04
C PHE A 209 -25.29 8.78 5.67
N ARG A 210 -26.46 8.39 5.16
CA ARG A 210 -27.56 9.31 4.88
C ARG A 210 -28.35 9.57 6.18
N GLN A 211 -28.20 10.76 6.74
CA GLN A 211 -29.09 11.19 7.82
C GLN A 211 -30.41 11.76 7.29
N ARG A 212 -31.47 11.71 8.12
CA ARG A 212 -32.86 12.05 7.80
C ARG A 212 -33.12 13.43 7.17
N ARG A 213 -32.17 14.33 7.02
CA ARG A 213 -32.34 15.66 6.44
C ARG A 213 -31.34 16.00 5.34
N ARG A 214 -31.06 15.07 4.42
CA ARG A 214 -30.15 15.26 3.28
C ARG A 214 -28.67 15.57 3.63
N ARG A 215 -28.29 15.56 4.89
CA ARG A 215 -26.89 15.68 5.29
C ARG A 215 -26.22 14.32 5.19
N ARG A 216 -25.09 14.26 4.48
CA ARG A 216 -24.21 13.10 4.50
C ARG A 216 -23.23 13.28 5.65
N THR A 217 -23.18 12.32 6.56
CA THR A 217 -22.12 12.21 7.55
C THR A 217 -21.15 11.10 7.10
N TYR A 218 -19.91 11.28 7.41
CA TYR A 218 -18.87 10.30 7.12
C TYR A 218 -18.35 9.74 8.43
N ALA A 219 -18.22 8.44 8.51
CA ALA A 219 -17.60 7.77 9.65
C ALA A 219 -16.58 6.75 9.14
N ILE A 220 -15.63 6.42 10.00
CA ILE A 220 -14.65 5.36 9.69
C ILE A 220 -15.43 4.06 9.44
N ASN A 221 -15.07 3.37 8.37
CA ASN A 221 -15.62 2.06 8.06
C ASN A 221 -15.12 1.03 9.09
N PRO A 222 -15.99 0.50 9.97
CA PRO A 222 -15.56 -0.45 11.00
C PRO A 222 -15.06 -1.77 10.41
N ARG A 223 -15.52 -2.14 9.22
CA ARG A 223 -15.05 -3.35 8.53
C ARG A 223 -13.60 -3.22 8.10
N THR A 224 -13.13 -2.01 7.75
CA THR A 224 -11.70 -1.79 7.46
C THR A 224 -10.86 -2.03 8.71
N VAL A 225 -11.31 -1.60 9.90
CA VAL A 225 -10.62 -1.89 11.16
C VAL A 225 -10.57 -3.40 11.42
N THR A 226 -11.68 -4.10 11.17
CA THR A 226 -11.72 -5.56 11.31
C THR A 226 -10.79 -6.24 10.29
N ALA A 227 -10.71 -5.75 9.05
CA ALA A 227 -9.80 -6.28 8.04
C ALA A 227 -8.31 -6.09 8.44
N VAL A 228 -7.96 -4.94 8.99
CA VAL A 228 -6.62 -4.69 9.55
C VAL A 228 -6.27 -5.73 10.61
N ASN A 229 -7.16 -5.95 11.59
CA ASN A 229 -6.94 -6.94 12.63
C ASN A 229 -6.83 -8.36 12.06
N THR A 230 -7.66 -8.70 11.06
CA THR A 230 -7.59 -10.01 10.40
C THR A 230 -6.24 -10.23 9.70
N ILE A 231 -5.70 -9.22 9.03
CA ILE A 231 -4.39 -9.29 8.39
C ILE A 231 -3.28 -9.44 9.42
N HIS A 232 -3.34 -8.70 10.53
CA HIS A 232 -2.37 -8.84 11.62
C HIS A 232 -2.41 -10.23 12.24
N ASP A 233 -3.59 -10.77 12.50
CA ASP A 233 -3.75 -12.11 13.08
C ASP A 233 -3.28 -13.19 12.11
N PHE A 234 -3.50 -12.99 10.81
CA PHE A 234 -3.00 -13.89 9.76
C PHE A 234 -1.47 -13.87 9.72
N ALA A 235 -0.86 -12.70 9.59
CA ALA A 235 0.60 -12.56 9.47
C ALA A 235 1.38 -13.02 10.69
N ARG A 236 0.74 -13.11 11.87
CA ARG A 236 1.37 -13.65 13.08
C ARG A 236 1.41 -15.18 13.11
N ARG A 237 0.60 -15.83 12.30
CA ARG A 237 0.44 -17.31 12.29
C ARG A 237 1.17 -17.98 11.15
N HIS A 238 1.51 -17.23 10.14
CA HIS A 238 2.17 -17.66 8.91
C HIS A 238 3.52 -16.99 8.71
#